data_206cb7f50dfa4928140a389dba19504c
#
_entry.id   206cb7f50dfa4928140a389dba19504c
#
_cell.length_a   1.000
_cell.length_b   1.000
_cell.length_c   1.000
_cell.angle_alpha   90.00
_cell.angle_beta   90.00
_cell.angle_gamma   90.00
#
_symmetry.space_group_name_H-M   'P 1'
#
loop_
_entity.id
_entity.type
_entity.pdbx_description
1 polymer ?
#
loop_
_entity_poly.entity_id
_entity_poly.type
_entity_poly.pdbx_seq_one_letter_code
_entity_poly.pdbx_strand_id
1 'polypeptide(L)'
;MYVKIKQLLNTGVIYEEKTEVCRYSITNSDDVINIINLVNGKFRTPKVLALYKAIDNLNQWRNASLFKLPLDTSSLESNGWLSGFIDTDGNFSMKLTGSYKNDDSVVRVRVQCVFSLNKSLLNRVTKESNIPCMSKLADYFKVNLNQKIDNSPVFKEPAKKVVFYAQSNRNHFIITTYLTKFPLMTIKHLN
;
A
#
# COMPACT_ATOMS: atom_id res chain seq x y z
N MET A 1 11.49 1.04 -10.15
CA MET A 1 10.47 1.98 -9.68
C MET A 1 11.04 3.38 -9.43
N TYR A 2 11.99 3.60 -8.52
CA TYR A 2 12.52 4.94 -8.17
C TYR A 2 13.09 5.72 -9.36
N VAL A 3 13.74 5.06 -10.32
CA VAL A 3 14.25 5.73 -11.55
C VAL A 3 13.10 6.38 -12.33
N LYS A 4 11.97 5.67 -12.52
CA LYS A 4 10.79 6.22 -13.20
C LYS A 4 10.19 7.40 -12.41
N ILE A 5 10.11 7.29 -11.08
CA ILE A 5 9.62 8.37 -10.22
C ILE A 5 10.53 9.59 -10.34
N LYS A 6 11.85 9.41 -10.26
CA LYS A 6 12.82 10.50 -10.44
C LYS A 6 12.68 11.19 -11.80
N GLN A 7 12.50 10.42 -12.88
CA GLN A 7 12.28 10.98 -14.22
C GLN A 7 10.99 11.79 -14.30
N LEU A 8 9.89 11.29 -13.71
CA LEU A 8 8.60 12.00 -13.69
C LEU A 8 8.63 13.28 -12.87
N LEU A 9 9.31 13.27 -11.72
CA LEU A 9 9.40 14.42 -10.82
C LEU A 9 10.52 15.39 -11.18
N ASN A 10 11.46 14.96 -12.02
CA ASN A 10 12.65 15.71 -12.44
C ASN A 10 13.45 16.31 -11.27
N THR A 11 13.48 15.62 -10.13
CA THR A 11 14.19 16.05 -8.92
C THR A 11 14.63 14.87 -8.08
N GLY A 12 15.39 15.13 -7.01
CA GLY A 12 15.80 14.14 -6.02
C GLY A 12 17.00 13.28 -6.42
N VAL A 13 17.51 12.54 -5.44
CA VAL A 13 18.67 11.66 -5.59
C VAL A 13 18.31 10.25 -5.13
N ILE A 14 18.77 9.25 -5.87
CA ILE A 14 18.66 7.83 -5.51
C ILE A 14 19.99 7.43 -4.87
N TYR A 15 19.93 6.90 -3.66
CA TYR A 15 21.05 6.33 -2.93
C TYR A 15 20.90 4.82 -2.88
N GLU A 16 21.95 4.10 -3.24
CA GLU A 16 22.05 2.66 -3.07
C GLU A 16 22.84 2.40 -1.79
N GLU A 17 22.20 1.78 -0.80
CA GLU A 17 22.85 1.40 0.45
C GLU A 17 23.50 0.00 0.29
N LYS A 18 24.54 -0.30 1.10
CA LYS A 18 25.29 -1.58 1.05
C LYS A 18 24.43 -2.83 1.23
N THR A 19 23.18 -2.68 1.69
CA THR A 19 22.21 -3.77 1.96
C THR A 19 21.20 -3.96 0.83
N GLU A 20 21.51 -3.56 -0.41
CA GLU A 20 20.58 -3.58 -1.56
C GLU A 20 19.30 -2.73 -1.37
N VAL A 21 19.30 -1.87 -0.35
CA VAL A 21 18.22 -0.93 -0.10
C VAL A 21 18.44 0.34 -0.91
N CYS A 22 17.47 0.68 -1.74
CA CYS A 22 17.47 1.96 -2.45
C CYS A 22 16.65 2.99 -1.68
N ARG A 23 17.20 4.19 -1.53
CA ARG A 23 16.52 5.35 -0.95
C ARG A 23 16.40 6.45 -2.01
N TYR A 24 15.21 6.95 -2.21
CA TYR A 24 14.97 8.16 -3.00
C TYR A 24 14.72 9.34 -2.06
N SER A 25 15.50 10.41 -2.22
CA SER A 25 15.46 11.57 -1.33
C SER A 25 15.34 12.87 -2.11
N ILE A 26 14.49 13.76 -1.64
CA ILE A 26 14.31 15.13 -2.14
C ILE A 26 14.58 16.06 -0.97
N THR A 27 15.60 16.92 -1.11
CA THR A 27 16.07 17.81 -0.04
C THR A 27 15.91 19.29 -0.35
N ASN A 28 15.80 19.66 -1.63
CA ASN A 28 15.54 21.03 -2.02
C ASN A 28 14.14 21.45 -1.57
N SER A 29 14.01 22.60 -0.92
CA SER A 29 12.74 23.06 -0.34
C SER A 29 11.67 23.34 -1.38
N ASP A 30 12.03 23.89 -2.53
CA ASP A 30 11.07 24.22 -3.59
C ASP A 30 10.53 22.94 -4.23
N ASP A 31 11.41 21.95 -4.44
CA ASP A 31 11.01 20.63 -4.93
C ASP A 31 10.09 19.92 -3.92
N VAL A 32 10.39 20.04 -2.61
CA VAL A 32 9.52 19.48 -1.55
C VAL A 32 8.16 20.16 -1.58
N ILE A 33 8.08 21.48 -1.75
CA ILE A 33 6.82 22.21 -1.90
C ILE A 33 6.05 21.72 -3.12
N ASN A 34 6.72 21.55 -4.26
CA ASN A 34 6.10 21.01 -5.48
C ASN A 34 5.53 19.60 -5.27
N ILE A 35 6.28 18.72 -4.59
CA ILE A 35 5.80 17.37 -4.26
C ILE A 35 4.61 17.43 -3.30
N ILE A 36 4.64 18.29 -2.29
CA ILE A 36 3.51 18.46 -1.38
C ILE A 36 2.27 18.90 -2.15
N ASN A 37 2.37 19.88 -3.03
CA ASN A 37 1.25 20.32 -3.86
C ASN A 37 0.71 19.18 -4.76
N LEU A 38 1.59 18.33 -5.29
CA LEU A 38 1.20 17.19 -6.11
C LEU A 38 0.40 16.14 -5.32
N VAL A 39 0.80 15.84 -4.07
CA VAL A 39 0.21 14.75 -3.27
C VAL A 39 -0.86 15.22 -2.28
N ASN A 40 -0.95 16.52 -2.01
CA ASN A 40 -1.92 17.09 -1.07
C ASN A 40 -3.36 16.84 -1.57
N GLY A 41 -4.22 16.35 -0.69
CA GLY A 41 -5.58 15.91 -1.05
C GLY A 41 -5.65 14.55 -1.78
N LYS A 42 -4.51 13.82 -1.94
CA LYS A 42 -4.49 12.48 -2.57
C LYS A 42 -4.34 11.34 -1.57
N PHE A 43 -4.11 11.65 -0.31
CA PHE A 43 -4.00 10.63 0.75
C PHE A 43 -5.37 10.05 1.13
N ARG A 44 -5.40 8.75 1.38
CA ARG A 44 -6.57 8.02 1.90
C ARG A 44 -6.28 7.32 3.23
N THR A 45 -5.08 7.52 3.78
CA THR A 45 -4.61 6.87 5.00
C THR A 45 -4.19 7.90 6.04
N PRO A 46 -4.05 7.50 7.33
CA PRO A 46 -3.54 8.38 8.39
C PRO A 46 -2.15 8.98 8.13
N LYS A 47 -1.42 8.52 7.11
CA LYS A 47 -0.15 9.13 6.69
C LYS A 47 -0.29 10.62 6.32
N VAL A 48 -1.51 11.09 5.99
CA VAL A 48 -1.79 12.51 5.74
C VAL A 48 -1.36 13.41 6.92
N LEU A 49 -1.41 12.92 8.15
CA LEU A 49 -0.98 13.70 9.32
C LEU A 49 0.54 13.98 9.29
N ALA A 50 1.34 13.09 8.72
CA ALA A 50 2.77 13.36 8.51
C ALA A 50 2.98 14.44 7.42
N LEU A 51 2.16 14.44 6.36
CA LEU A 51 2.14 15.52 5.37
C LEU A 51 1.76 16.85 6.01
N TYR A 52 0.73 16.87 6.88
CA TYR A 52 0.31 18.10 7.55
C TYR A 52 1.40 18.69 8.44
N LYS A 53 2.18 17.85 9.14
CA LYS A 53 3.36 18.30 9.90
C LYS A 53 4.42 18.92 8.99
N ALA A 54 4.65 18.33 7.81
CA ALA A 54 5.59 18.89 6.84
C ALA A 54 5.10 20.25 6.31
N ILE A 55 3.80 20.38 6.04
CA ILE A 55 3.16 21.65 5.64
C ILE A 55 3.34 22.72 6.73
N ASP A 56 3.05 22.38 8.00
CA ASP A 56 3.23 23.31 9.12
C ASP A 56 4.67 23.80 9.22
N ASN A 57 5.63 22.89 9.12
CA ASN A 57 7.04 23.23 9.17
C ASN A 57 7.45 24.17 8.01
N LEU A 58 7.02 23.88 6.78
CA LEU A 58 7.34 24.72 5.62
C LEU A 58 6.68 26.09 5.70
N ASN A 59 5.45 26.17 6.17
CA ASN A 59 4.77 27.44 6.41
C ASN A 59 5.51 28.27 7.47
N GLN A 60 5.96 27.64 8.56
CA GLN A 60 6.67 28.32 9.63
C GLN A 60 8.08 28.78 9.21
N TRP A 61 8.84 27.90 8.50
CA TRP A 61 10.25 28.16 8.24
C TRP A 61 10.53 28.84 6.88
N ARG A 62 9.59 28.72 5.92
CA ARG A 62 9.75 29.20 4.54
C ARG A 62 8.63 30.13 4.09
N ASN A 63 7.63 30.41 4.93
CA ASN A 63 6.44 31.20 4.56
C ASN A 63 5.74 30.64 3.29
N ALA A 64 5.66 29.32 3.17
CA ALA A 64 5.23 28.66 1.94
C ALA A 64 3.72 28.79 1.64
N SER A 65 2.90 29.25 2.61
CA SER A 65 1.44 29.46 2.48
C SER A 65 0.68 28.25 1.94
N LEU A 66 1.10 27.04 2.34
CA LEU A 66 0.49 25.78 1.93
C LEU A 66 -0.77 25.49 2.76
N PHE A 67 -1.83 25.02 2.10
CA PHE A 67 -3.08 24.61 2.76
C PHE A 67 -3.09 23.09 3.00
N LYS A 68 -3.75 22.64 4.07
CA LYS A 68 -3.99 21.22 4.35
C LYS A 68 -5.29 20.79 3.69
N LEU A 69 -5.21 19.96 2.66
CA LEU A 69 -6.39 19.40 2.01
C LEU A 69 -6.82 18.10 2.70
N PRO A 70 -8.13 17.81 2.79
CA PRO A 70 -8.64 16.61 3.46
C PRO A 70 -8.22 15.33 2.72
N LEU A 71 -8.56 14.18 3.33
CA LEU A 71 -8.39 12.88 2.69
C LEU A 71 -9.19 12.81 1.38
N ASP A 72 -8.63 12.12 0.39
CA ASP A 72 -9.31 11.79 -0.85
C ASP A 72 -10.44 10.78 -0.56
N THR A 73 -11.68 11.18 -0.85
CA THR A 73 -12.88 10.36 -0.71
C THR A 73 -13.45 9.92 -2.06
N SER A 74 -12.78 10.24 -3.17
CA SER A 74 -13.22 9.83 -4.51
C SER A 74 -13.29 8.31 -4.64
N SER A 75 -14.04 7.81 -5.63
CA SER A 75 -14.11 6.38 -5.92
C SER A 75 -12.72 5.79 -6.13
N LEU A 76 -12.48 4.56 -5.64
CA LEU A 76 -11.24 3.83 -5.89
C LEU A 76 -10.98 3.60 -7.37
N GLU A 77 -12.05 3.52 -8.18
CA GLU A 77 -11.97 3.30 -9.63
C GLU A 77 -11.64 4.56 -10.44
N SER A 78 -11.58 5.73 -9.78
CA SER A 78 -11.35 7.00 -10.47
C SER A 78 -9.88 7.29 -10.75
N ASN A 79 -8.95 6.64 -10.03
CA ASN A 79 -7.52 6.91 -10.15
C ASN A 79 -6.66 5.71 -9.73
N GLY A 80 -5.34 5.79 -9.98
CA GLY A 80 -4.37 4.73 -9.70
C GLY A 80 -3.90 4.64 -8.23
N TRP A 81 -4.56 5.28 -7.26
CA TRP A 81 -4.14 5.26 -5.86
C TRP A 81 -4.03 3.83 -5.31
N LEU A 82 -5.02 2.99 -5.62
CA LEU A 82 -5.04 1.60 -5.12
C LEU A 82 -3.92 0.76 -5.74
N SER A 83 -3.51 1.00 -7.00
CA SER A 83 -2.34 0.34 -7.59
C SER A 83 -1.08 0.65 -6.80
N GLY A 84 -0.82 1.91 -6.49
CA GLY A 84 0.33 2.29 -5.66
C GLY A 84 0.26 1.68 -4.25
N PHE A 85 -0.95 1.55 -3.69
CA PHE A 85 -1.14 0.91 -2.39
C PHE A 85 -0.89 -0.61 -2.46
N ILE A 86 -1.33 -1.29 -3.53
CA ILE A 86 -1.05 -2.71 -3.80
C ILE A 86 0.45 -2.93 -4.05
N ASP A 87 1.11 -2.06 -4.79
CA ASP A 87 2.55 -2.13 -5.02
C ASP A 87 3.37 -2.14 -3.71
N THR A 88 2.92 -1.40 -2.70
CA THR A 88 3.61 -1.32 -1.41
C THR A 88 3.22 -2.45 -0.45
N ASP A 89 1.94 -2.65 -0.22
CA ASP A 89 1.41 -3.47 0.88
C ASP A 89 0.67 -4.75 0.40
N GLY A 90 0.36 -4.87 -0.89
CA GLY A 90 -0.32 -6.04 -1.46
C GLY A 90 0.59 -7.24 -1.63
N ASN A 91 0.02 -8.44 -1.51
CA ASN A 91 0.72 -9.68 -1.76
C ASN A 91 -0.14 -10.62 -2.61
N PHE A 92 0.45 -11.16 -3.68
CA PHE A 92 -0.12 -12.21 -4.51
C PHE A 92 0.58 -13.52 -4.19
N SER A 93 -0.17 -14.57 -3.94
CA SER A 93 0.37 -15.89 -3.64
C SER A 93 -0.51 -16.99 -4.23
N MET A 94 0.11 -18.11 -4.59
CA MET A 94 -0.56 -19.34 -4.96
C MET A 94 -0.33 -20.40 -3.89
N LYS A 95 -1.38 -21.15 -3.57
CA LYS A 95 -1.33 -22.29 -2.67
C LYS A 95 -1.82 -23.53 -3.40
N LEU A 96 -1.06 -24.61 -3.28
CA LEU A 96 -1.50 -25.92 -3.67
C LEU A 96 -2.09 -26.60 -2.44
N THR A 97 -3.36 -27.01 -2.51
CA THR A 97 -4.02 -27.80 -1.48
C THR A 97 -4.37 -29.16 -2.08
N GLY A 98 -3.89 -30.23 -1.47
CA GLY A 98 -4.18 -31.60 -1.88
C GLY A 98 -4.79 -32.39 -0.73
N SER A 99 -5.75 -33.25 -1.03
CA SER A 99 -6.21 -34.31 -0.12
C SER A 99 -5.53 -35.60 -0.54
N TYR A 100 -4.80 -36.20 0.38
CA TYR A 100 -4.25 -37.56 0.20
C TYR A 100 -5.18 -38.53 0.90
N LYS A 101 -5.46 -39.69 0.27
CA LYS A 101 -6.02 -40.85 0.95
C LYS A 101 -4.90 -41.68 1.54
N ASN A 102 -5.20 -42.51 2.52
CA ASN A 102 -4.24 -43.37 3.23
C ASN A 102 -3.54 -44.41 2.35
N ASP A 103 -3.88 -44.50 1.07
CA ASP A 103 -3.32 -45.43 0.07
C ASP A 103 -2.42 -44.74 -0.96
N ASP A 104 -1.82 -43.59 -0.61
CA ASP A 104 -0.98 -42.75 -1.49
C ASP A 104 -1.65 -42.25 -2.78
N SER A 105 -2.95 -42.44 -2.96
CA SER A 105 -3.66 -41.89 -4.09
C SER A 105 -3.97 -40.39 -3.89
N VAL A 106 -3.50 -39.55 -4.81
CA VAL A 106 -3.83 -38.10 -4.83
C VAL A 106 -5.27 -37.94 -5.31
N VAL A 107 -6.17 -37.59 -4.41
CA VAL A 107 -7.59 -37.50 -4.73
C VAL A 107 -7.94 -36.23 -5.49
N ARG A 108 -7.38 -35.10 -5.12
CA ARG A 108 -7.55 -33.81 -5.83
C ARG A 108 -6.44 -32.84 -5.44
N VAL A 109 -5.85 -32.19 -6.41
CA VAL A 109 -5.01 -31.00 -6.21
C VAL A 109 -5.82 -29.77 -6.60
N ARG A 110 -5.91 -28.80 -5.71
CA ARG A 110 -6.54 -27.52 -5.96
C ARG A 110 -5.49 -26.42 -5.92
N VAL A 111 -5.41 -25.62 -6.98
CA VAL A 111 -4.66 -24.39 -7.00
C VAL A 111 -5.56 -23.28 -6.48
N GLN A 112 -5.10 -22.56 -5.46
CA GLN A 112 -5.80 -21.42 -4.90
C GLN A 112 -4.93 -20.16 -5.05
N CYS A 113 -5.38 -19.23 -5.87
CA CYS A 113 -4.77 -17.89 -5.95
C CYS A 113 -5.32 -17.05 -4.80
N VAL A 114 -4.45 -16.31 -4.15
CA VAL A 114 -4.79 -15.47 -3.00
C VAL A 114 -4.17 -14.09 -3.21
N PHE A 115 -5.01 -13.07 -3.29
CA PHE A 115 -4.58 -11.70 -3.08
C PHE A 115 -4.83 -11.35 -1.61
N SER A 116 -3.85 -10.78 -0.95
CA SER A 116 -4.00 -10.30 0.42
C SER A 116 -3.39 -8.91 0.57
N LEU A 117 -3.99 -8.15 1.46
CA LEU A 117 -3.50 -6.84 1.83
C LEU A 117 -3.50 -6.75 3.36
N ASN A 118 -2.34 -6.41 3.92
CA ASN A 118 -2.22 -6.32 5.35
C ASN A 118 -1.53 -5.01 5.77
N LYS A 119 -1.95 -4.48 6.92
CA LYS A 119 -1.46 -3.21 7.45
C LYS A 119 -1.36 -3.30 8.97
N SER A 120 -0.43 -2.57 9.58
CA SER A 120 -0.44 -2.37 11.03
C SER A 120 -1.80 -1.81 11.46
N LEU A 121 -2.32 -2.24 12.60
CA LEU A 121 -3.58 -1.71 13.14
C LEU A 121 -3.51 -0.19 13.31
N LEU A 122 -2.41 0.28 13.88
CA LEU A 122 -2.14 1.71 14.03
C LEU A 122 -0.99 2.15 13.12
N ASN A 123 -1.05 3.36 12.62
CA ASN A 123 0.08 3.98 11.94
C ASN A 123 1.22 4.20 12.95
N ARG A 124 2.44 3.82 12.60
CA ARG A 124 3.59 3.88 13.53
C ARG A 124 3.94 5.30 13.97
N VAL A 125 3.75 6.27 13.10
CA VAL A 125 4.10 7.68 13.35
C VAL A 125 2.94 8.45 13.96
N THR A 126 1.76 8.36 13.35
CA THR A 126 0.60 9.17 13.75
C THR A 126 -0.22 8.53 14.87
N LYS A 127 -0.03 7.24 15.16
CA LYS A 127 -0.80 6.42 16.11
C LYS A 127 -2.28 6.27 15.75
N GLU A 128 -2.71 6.80 14.63
CA GLU A 128 -4.08 6.69 14.13
C GLU A 128 -4.37 5.30 13.55
N SER A 129 -5.65 4.90 13.61
CA SER A 129 -6.10 3.59 13.13
C SER A 129 -6.13 3.52 11.60
N ASN A 130 -5.61 2.41 11.04
CA ASN A 130 -5.73 2.08 9.62
C ASN A 130 -7.06 1.35 9.29
N ILE A 131 -7.89 1.00 10.29
CA ILE A 131 -9.16 0.29 10.07
C ILE A 131 -10.06 1.02 9.08
N PRO A 132 -10.31 2.34 9.17
CA PRO A 132 -11.26 3.00 8.27
C PRO A 132 -10.88 2.87 6.79
N CYS A 133 -9.58 3.00 6.47
CA CYS A 133 -9.10 2.82 5.10
C CYS A 133 -9.20 1.35 4.67
N MET A 134 -8.78 0.42 5.54
CA MET A 134 -8.79 -1.02 5.24
C MET A 134 -10.21 -1.58 5.12
N SER A 135 -11.19 -1.06 5.88
CA SER A 135 -12.60 -1.43 5.74
C SER A 135 -13.15 -1.03 4.36
N LYS A 136 -12.90 0.21 3.92
CA LYS A 136 -13.30 0.65 2.58
C LYS A 136 -12.72 -0.23 1.46
N LEU A 137 -11.46 -0.68 1.62
CA LEU A 137 -10.85 -1.60 0.67
C LEU A 137 -11.48 -2.99 0.72
N ALA A 138 -11.73 -3.53 1.93
CA ALA A 138 -12.40 -4.81 2.11
C ALA A 138 -13.82 -4.80 1.50
N ASP A 139 -14.58 -3.72 1.71
CA ASP A 139 -15.90 -3.51 1.10
C ASP A 139 -15.83 -3.46 -0.42
N TYR A 140 -14.81 -2.78 -0.97
CA TYR A 140 -14.58 -2.71 -2.42
C TYR A 140 -14.33 -4.09 -3.02
N PHE A 141 -13.45 -4.89 -2.37
CA PHE A 141 -13.15 -6.25 -2.81
C PHE A 141 -14.20 -7.29 -2.38
N LYS A 142 -15.25 -6.88 -1.65
CA LYS A 142 -16.31 -7.78 -1.14
C LYS A 142 -15.74 -8.91 -0.27
N VAL A 143 -14.87 -8.56 0.66
CA VAL A 143 -14.20 -9.49 1.59
C VAL A 143 -14.31 -9.00 3.03
N ASN A 144 -14.12 -9.92 3.98
CA ASN A 144 -14.10 -9.56 5.41
C ASN A 144 -12.73 -9.01 5.81
N LEU A 145 -12.74 -7.96 6.63
CA LEU A 145 -11.55 -7.44 7.29
C LEU A 145 -11.33 -8.20 8.59
N ASN A 146 -10.14 -8.75 8.77
CA ASN A 146 -9.75 -9.51 9.95
C ASN A 146 -8.65 -8.78 10.72
N GLN A 147 -8.64 -8.92 12.04
CA GLN A 147 -7.52 -8.50 12.87
C GLN A 147 -6.65 -9.72 13.21
N LYS A 148 -5.34 -9.54 13.16
CA LYS A 148 -4.35 -10.58 13.50
C LYS A 148 -3.27 -10.00 14.40
N ILE A 149 -2.72 -10.87 15.24
CA ILE A 149 -1.51 -10.60 16.00
C ILE A 149 -0.36 -11.25 15.26
N ASP A 150 0.67 -10.47 14.94
CA ASP A 150 1.90 -10.95 14.34
C ASP A 150 2.94 -11.16 15.45
N ASN A 151 3.20 -12.42 15.74
CA ASN A 151 4.18 -12.87 16.74
C ASN A 151 5.57 -13.09 16.12
N SER A 152 5.85 -12.53 14.95
CA SER A 152 7.15 -12.66 14.31
C SER A 152 8.27 -12.18 15.23
N PRO A 153 9.39 -12.92 15.34
CA PRO A 153 10.55 -12.53 16.19
C PRO A 153 11.22 -11.22 15.74
N VAL A 154 10.87 -10.72 14.56
CA VAL A 154 11.33 -9.41 14.07
C VAL A 154 10.80 -8.25 14.92
N PHE A 155 9.70 -8.46 15.64
CA PHE A 155 9.11 -7.44 16.50
C PHE A 155 9.44 -7.73 17.97
N LYS A 156 9.86 -6.69 18.70
CA LYS A 156 10.11 -6.78 20.17
C LYS A 156 8.82 -7.11 20.94
N GLU A 157 7.67 -6.72 20.40
CA GLU A 157 6.34 -6.98 20.95
C GLU A 157 5.40 -7.44 19.83
N PRO A 158 4.38 -8.27 20.14
CA PRO A 158 3.39 -8.71 19.17
C PRO A 158 2.73 -7.52 18.45
N ALA A 159 2.81 -7.50 17.12
CA ALA A 159 2.27 -6.41 16.33
C ALA A 159 0.82 -6.71 15.90
N LYS A 160 -0.13 -5.85 16.29
CA LYS A 160 -1.51 -5.93 15.81
C LYS A 160 -1.61 -5.47 14.37
N LYS A 161 -2.21 -6.29 13.51
CA LYS A 161 -2.41 -6.04 12.08
C LYS A 161 -3.88 -6.19 11.69
N VAL A 162 -4.28 -5.48 10.65
CA VAL A 162 -5.54 -5.69 9.93
C VAL A 162 -5.22 -6.28 8.56
N VAL A 163 -5.98 -7.28 8.14
CA VAL A 163 -5.74 -8.03 6.91
C VAL A 163 -7.05 -8.48 6.28
N PHE A 164 -7.09 -8.51 4.96
CA PHE A 164 -8.11 -9.23 4.22
C PHE A 164 -7.49 -10.16 3.17
N TYR A 165 -8.25 -11.16 2.75
CA TYR A 165 -7.88 -12.16 1.75
C TYR A 165 -8.96 -12.23 0.68
N ALA A 166 -8.58 -12.01 -0.55
CA ALA A 166 -9.42 -12.14 -1.73
C ALA A 166 -9.05 -13.44 -2.45
N GLN A 167 -9.96 -14.41 -2.47
CA GLN A 167 -9.70 -15.79 -2.90
C GLN A 167 -10.76 -16.31 -3.89
N SER A 168 -11.90 -15.62 -4.01
CA SER A 168 -12.96 -16.02 -4.93
C SER A 168 -12.72 -15.47 -6.33
N ASN A 169 -13.30 -16.14 -7.34
CA ASN A 169 -13.25 -15.66 -8.72
C ASN A 169 -13.82 -14.23 -8.85
N ARG A 170 -14.86 -13.90 -8.08
CA ARG A 170 -15.42 -12.56 -8.04
C ARG A 170 -14.40 -11.52 -7.55
N ASN A 171 -13.66 -11.84 -6.47
CA ASN A 171 -12.64 -10.94 -5.96
C ASN A 171 -11.50 -10.75 -6.97
N HIS A 172 -11.07 -11.85 -7.62
CA HIS A 172 -10.03 -11.81 -8.65
C HIS A 172 -10.48 -10.98 -9.85
N PHE A 173 -11.73 -11.09 -10.27
CA PHE A 173 -12.26 -10.26 -11.34
C PHE A 173 -12.20 -8.76 -11.00
N ILE A 174 -12.55 -8.37 -9.77
CA ILE A 174 -12.44 -6.96 -9.32
C ILE A 174 -10.99 -6.48 -9.40
N ILE A 175 -10.04 -7.28 -8.89
CA ILE A 175 -8.62 -6.92 -8.88
C ILE A 175 -8.07 -6.81 -10.30
N THR A 176 -8.31 -7.79 -11.15
CA THR A 176 -7.80 -7.80 -12.53
C THR A 176 -8.38 -6.66 -13.35
N THR A 177 -9.69 -6.40 -13.25
CA THR A 177 -10.34 -5.27 -13.92
C THR A 177 -9.71 -3.95 -13.48
N TYR A 178 -9.47 -3.75 -12.18
CA TYR A 178 -8.83 -2.56 -11.68
C TYR A 178 -7.39 -2.42 -12.18
N LEU A 179 -6.58 -3.48 -12.08
CA LEU A 179 -5.17 -3.46 -12.48
C LEU A 179 -4.95 -3.40 -14.00
N THR A 180 -5.92 -3.83 -14.80
CA THR A 180 -5.92 -3.59 -16.26
C THR A 180 -6.02 -2.10 -16.56
N LYS A 181 -6.86 -1.37 -15.82
CA LYS A 181 -7.01 0.09 -15.98
C LYS A 181 -5.85 0.88 -15.37
N PHE A 182 -5.35 0.44 -14.22
CA PHE A 182 -4.28 1.08 -13.46
C PHE A 182 -3.19 0.06 -13.13
N PRO A 183 -2.24 -0.22 -14.05
CA PRO A 183 -1.22 -1.23 -13.86
C PRO A 183 -0.28 -0.93 -12.69
N LEU A 184 0.26 -1.99 -12.08
CA LEU A 184 1.31 -1.89 -11.07
C LEU A 184 2.60 -1.35 -11.70
N MET A 185 3.38 -0.62 -10.92
CA MET A 185 4.65 -0.02 -11.36
C MET A 185 5.87 -0.86 -10.97
N THR A 186 5.73 -1.80 -10.04
CA THR A 186 6.79 -2.70 -9.59
C THR A 186 6.78 -4.02 -10.36
N ILE A 187 7.77 -4.89 -10.08
CA ILE A 187 7.84 -6.25 -10.65
C ILE A 187 6.63 -7.14 -10.28
N LYS A 188 5.79 -6.72 -9.34
CA LYS A 188 4.56 -7.45 -8.99
C LYS A 188 3.58 -7.58 -10.16
N HIS A 189 3.69 -6.77 -11.21
CA HIS A 189 2.87 -6.92 -12.41
C HIS A 189 3.27 -8.13 -13.28
N LEU A 190 4.45 -8.74 -13.00
CA LEU A 190 4.94 -9.93 -13.71
C LEU A 190 4.49 -11.25 -13.03
N ASN A 191 3.93 -11.17 -11.81
CA ASN A 191 3.44 -12.30 -11.03
C ASN A 191 1.91 -12.37 -11.12
#